data_33880c53b573b77487143f5a13ae6c44
#
_entry.id   33880c53b573b77487143f5a13ae6c44
#
_cell.length_a   1.000
_cell.length_b   1.000
_cell.length_c   1.000
_cell.angle_alpha   90.00
_cell.angle_beta   90.00
_cell.angle_gamma   90.00
#
_symmetry.space_group_name_H-M   'P 1'
#
loop_
_entity.id
_entity.type
_entity.pdbx_description
1 polymer ?
#
loop_
_entity_poly.entity_id
_entity_poly.type
_entity_poly.pdbx_seq_one_letter_code
_entity_poly.pdbx_strand_id
1 'polypeptide(L)'
;MSYITKTIGAVACLFLLQSCIINNAKKQECIVKQIVVTQIYATDAADIFFKEANGDFYYINRGTERDLDVIQLERKVMGEKITLHLYKFWFGLESNHISQLGLGDEILFTEF
;
A
#
# COMPACT_ATOMS: atom_id res chain seq x y z
N MET A 1 -43.52 15.51 -5.99
CA MET A 1 -42.86 14.44 -6.72
C MET A 1 -41.38 14.69 -6.87
N SER A 2 -40.95 15.85 -7.40
CA SER A 2 -39.52 16.16 -7.57
C SER A 2 -38.76 16.27 -6.25
N TYR A 3 -39.40 16.61 -5.16
CA TYR A 3 -38.76 16.72 -3.86
C TYR A 3 -38.28 15.40 -3.29
N ILE A 4 -39.08 14.35 -3.42
CA ILE A 4 -38.76 13.02 -2.94
C ILE A 4 -37.56 12.47 -3.69
N THR A 5 -37.53 12.65 -5.00
CA THR A 5 -36.44 12.20 -5.85
C THR A 5 -35.12 12.88 -5.48
N LYS A 6 -35.16 14.18 -5.21
CA LYS A 6 -33.97 14.94 -4.81
C LYS A 6 -33.44 14.49 -3.46
N THR A 7 -34.34 14.24 -2.51
CA THR A 7 -33.94 13.77 -1.17
C THR A 7 -33.27 12.41 -1.23
N ILE A 8 -33.81 11.49 -2.00
CA ILE A 8 -33.24 10.15 -2.18
C ILE A 8 -31.86 10.25 -2.85
N GLY A 9 -31.72 11.09 -3.86
CA GLY A 9 -30.47 11.30 -4.55
C GLY A 9 -29.37 11.85 -3.63
N ALA A 10 -29.73 12.81 -2.76
CA ALA A 10 -28.78 13.39 -1.81
C ALA A 10 -28.29 12.36 -0.80
N VAL A 11 -29.18 11.53 -0.27
CA VAL A 11 -28.80 10.47 0.68
C VAL A 11 -27.89 9.44 0.03
N ALA A 12 -28.20 9.02 -1.20
CA ALA A 12 -27.35 8.08 -1.93
C ALA A 12 -25.97 8.65 -2.19
N CYS A 13 -25.85 9.93 -2.55
CA CYS A 13 -24.56 10.59 -2.73
C CYS A 13 -23.72 10.61 -1.46
N LEU A 14 -24.34 10.86 -0.30
CA LEU A 14 -23.63 10.86 0.98
C LEU A 14 -23.06 9.48 1.30
N PHE A 15 -23.81 8.42 1.09
CA PHE A 15 -23.32 7.06 1.31
C PHE A 15 -22.18 6.72 0.37
N LEU A 16 -22.28 7.09 -0.90
CA LEU A 16 -21.22 6.85 -1.87
C LEU A 16 -19.92 7.58 -1.50
N LEU A 17 -20.03 8.83 -1.03
CA LEU A 17 -18.88 9.59 -0.58
C LEU A 17 -18.20 8.94 0.63
N GLN A 18 -18.96 8.46 1.60
CA GLN A 18 -18.42 7.77 2.74
C GLN A 18 -17.70 6.47 2.35
N SER A 19 -18.26 5.70 1.44
CA SER A 19 -17.63 4.48 0.94
C SER A 19 -16.33 4.79 0.20
N CYS A 20 -16.30 5.84 -0.62
CA CYS A 20 -15.09 6.26 -1.31
C CYS A 20 -14.00 6.69 -0.33
N ILE A 21 -14.35 7.42 0.71
CA ILE A 21 -13.38 7.85 1.72
C ILE A 21 -12.79 6.65 2.44
N ILE A 22 -13.60 5.65 2.82
CA ILE A 22 -13.16 4.51 3.59
C ILE A 22 -12.34 3.53 2.73
N ASN A 23 -12.80 3.22 1.51
CA ASN A 23 -12.24 2.12 0.72
C ASN A 23 -11.22 2.56 -0.33
N ASN A 24 -11.44 3.69 -0.98
CA ASN A 24 -10.64 4.12 -2.12
C ASN A 24 -9.64 5.23 -1.79
N ALA A 25 -9.91 6.01 -0.76
CA ALA A 25 -9.05 7.13 -0.40
C ALA A 25 -7.64 6.68 -0.05
N LYS A 26 -7.49 5.54 0.64
CA LYS A 26 -6.17 5.02 1.03
C LYS A 26 -5.29 4.74 -0.17
N LYS A 27 -5.80 4.06 -1.19
CA LYS A 27 -5.03 3.75 -2.39
C LYS A 27 -4.68 5.00 -3.18
N GLN A 28 -5.63 5.91 -3.33
CA GLN A 28 -5.42 7.15 -4.06
C GLN A 28 -4.48 8.12 -3.35
N GLU A 29 -4.41 8.03 -2.03
CA GLU A 29 -3.55 8.89 -1.21
C GLU A 29 -2.13 8.34 -1.08
N CYS A 30 -1.86 7.13 -1.56
CA CYS A 30 -0.53 6.57 -1.51
C CYS A 30 0.39 7.23 -2.52
N ILE A 31 1.66 7.35 -2.14
CA ILE A 31 2.73 7.77 -3.06
C ILE A 31 3.26 6.51 -3.74
N VAL A 32 3.34 6.55 -5.07
CA VAL A 32 3.86 5.43 -5.86
C VAL A 32 5.34 5.67 -6.12
N LYS A 33 6.17 4.67 -5.79
CA LYS A 33 7.60 4.75 -5.96
C LYS A 33 8.15 3.44 -6.52
N GLN A 34 9.12 3.52 -7.42
CA GLN A 34 9.84 2.35 -7.92
C GLN A 34 11.24 2.32 -7.32
N ILE A 35 11.64 1.15 -6.81
CA ILE A 35 12.97 0.94 -6.25
C ILE A 35 13.57 -0.35 -6.78
N VAL A 36 14.89 -0.45 -6.73
CA VAL A 36 15.61 -1.71 -6.95
C VAL A 36 16.03 -2.24 -5.58
N VAL A 37 15.59 -3.45 -5.25
CA VAL A 37 15.83 -4.04 -3.93
C VAL A 37 17.24 -4.60 -3.85
N THR A 38 17.99 -4.20 -2.83
CA THR A 38 19.34 -4.70 -2.57
C THR A 38 19.41 -5.58 -1.32
N GLN A 39 18.45 -5.47 -0.42
CA GLN A 39 18.39 -6.28 0.80
C GLN A 39 16.96 -6.43 1.28
N ILE A 40 16.62 -7.62 1.76
CA ILE A 40 15.35 -7.94 2.38
C ILE A 40 15.64 -8.67 3.69
N TYR A 41 14.94 -8.29 4.75
CA TYR A 41 15.07 -8.99 6.03
C TYR A 41 13.81 -8.82 6.87
N ALA A 42 13.55 -9.80 7.75
CA ALA A 42 12.47 -9.74 8.73
C ALA A 42 13.03 -9.31 10.08
N THR A 43 12.22 -8.59 10.86
CA THR A 43 12.57 -8.19 12.22
C THR A 43 11.86 -9.04 13.26
N ASP A 44 12.26 -8.91 14.53
CA ASP A 44 11.60 -9.58 15.65
C ASP A 44 10.14 -9.13 15.82
N ALA A 45 9.81 -7.93 15.34
CA ALA A 45 8.44 -7.40 15.35
C ALA A 45 7.59 -7.92 14.18
N ALA A 46 8.09 -8.89 13.43
CA ALA A 46 7.44 -9.50 12.27
C ALA A 46 7.35 -8.59 11.03
N ASP A 47 7.96 -7.42 11.04
CA ASP A 47 8.02 -6.54 9.89
C ASP A 47 9.00 -7.07 8.84
N ILE A 48 8.68 -6.84 7.57
CA ILE A 48 9.59 -7.17 6.46
C ILE A 48 10.12 -5.87 5.87
N PHE A 49 11.44 -5.71 5.89
CA PHE A 49 12.14 -4.53 5.40
C PHE A 49 12.75 -4.77 4.02
N PHE A 50 12.66 -3.75 3.18
CA PHE A 50 13.25 -3.71 1.84
C PHE A 50 14.17 -2.51 1.76
N LYS A 51 15.42 -2.73 1.41
CA LYS A 51 16.40 -1.66 1.24
C LYS A 51 16.74 -1.47 -0.23
N GLU A 52 17.03 -0.22 -0.60
CA GLU A 52 17.63 0.10 -1.90
C GLU A 52 19.08 0.59 -1.73
N ALA A 53 19.80 0.72 -2.86
CA ALA A 53 21.23 0.96 -2.86
C ALA A 53 21.66 2.25 -2.15
N ASN A 54 20.80 3.28 -2.14
CA ASN A 54 21.07 4.55 -1.46
C ASN A 54 20.94 4.48 0.06
N GLY A 55 20.51 3.34 0.60
CA GLY A 55 20.30 3.15 2.03
C GLY A 55 18.90 3.41 2.52
N ASP A 56 18.00 3.90 1.66
CA ASP A 56 16.61 4.07 2.04
C ASP A 56 15.95 2.71 2.27
N PHE A 57 15.01 2.65 3.19
CA PHE A 57 14.31 1.44 3.52
C PHE A 57 12.80 1.66 3.55
N TYR A 58 12.07 0.58 3.29
CA TYR A 58 10.61 0.55 3.31
C TYR A 58 10.18 -0.75 3.95
N TYR A 59 9.01 -0.80 4.55
CA TYR A 59 8.61 -2.01 5.29
C TYR A 59 7.14 -2.35 5.12
N ILE A 60 6.87 -3.67 5.17
CA ILE A 60 5.53 -4.20 5.31
C ILE A 60 5.29 -4.46 6.79
N ASN A 61 4.32 -3.76 7.36
CA ASN A 61 3.99 -3.90 8.76
C ASN A 61 3.48 -5.31 9.05
N ARG A 62 4.15 -6.02 9.96
CA ARG A 62 3.82 -7.38 10.37
C ARG A 62 3.73 -8.34 9.18
N GLY A 63 4.61 -8.16 8.19
CA GLY A 63 4.56 -8.92 6.95
C GLY A 63 4.66 -10.42 7.13
N THR A 64 5.45 -10.90 8.10
CA THR A 64 5.57 -12.34 8.35
C THR A 64 4.30 -12.96 8.95
N GLU A 65 3.39 -12.14 9.47
CA GLU A 65 2.09 -12.57 9.96
C GLU A 65 1.00 -12.53 8.88
N ARG A 66 1.35 -12.13 7.66
CA ARG A 66 0.41 -11.94 6.54
C ARG A 66 0.63 -12.96 5.42
N ASP A 67 1.05 -14.17 5.77
CA ASP A 67 1.32 -15.25 4.82
C ASP A 67 2.42 -14.93 3.82
N LEU A 68 3.31 -13.99 4.16
CA LEU A 68 4.46 -13.65 3.34
C LEU A 68 5.69 -14.39 3.81
N ASP A 69 6.39 -15.04 2.90
CA ASP A 69 7.63 -15.76 3.15
C ASP A 69 8.81 -14.88 2.68
N VAL A 70 9.68 -14.49 3.61
CA VAL A 70 10.81 -13.63 3.32
C VAL A 70 11.77 -14.25 2.31
N ILE A 71 12.01 -15.56 2.41
CA ILE A 71 12.92 -16.27 1.49
C ILE A 71 12.36 -16.26 0.07
N GLN A 72 11.07 -16.51 -0.07
CA GLN A 72 10.44 -16.49 -1.40
C GLN A 72 10.39 -15.08 -1.98
N LEU A 73 10.11 -14.07 -1.14
CA LEU A 73 10.15 -12.68 -1.57
C LEU A 73 11.55 -12.29 -2.03
N GLU A 74 12.57 -12.69 -1.27
CA GLU A 74 13.95 -12.40 -1.63
C GLU A 74 14.30 -12.99 -3.01
N ARG A 75 13.94 -14.24 -3.25
CA ARG A 75 14.18 -14.89 -4.54
C ARG A 75 13.48 -14.20 -5.69
N LYS A 76 12.31 -13.64 -5.42
CA LYS A 76 11.45 -13.05 -6.45
C LYS A 76 11.82 -11.62 -6.79
N VAL A 77 12.18 -10.81 -5.79
CA VAL A 77 12.34 -9.36 -5.97
C VAL A 77 13.76 -8.86 -5.83
N MET A 78 14.71 -9.66 -5.33
CA MET A 78 16.09 -9.20 -5.15
C MET A 78 16.69 -8.78 -6.49
N GLY A 79 17.22 -7.54 -6.54
CA GLY A 79 17.78 -6.99 -7.77
C GLY A 79 16.75 -6.52 -8.79
N GLU A 80 15.47 -6.72 -8.52
CA GLU A 80 14.39 -6.34 -9.42
C GLU A 80 13.85 -4.96 -9.09
N LYS A 81 13.31 -4.28 -10.10
CA LYS A 81 12.59 -3.03 -9.89
C LYS A 81 11.16 -3.35 -9.45
N ILE A 82 10.84 -2.96 -8.23
CA ILE A 82 9.51 -3.16 -7.67
C ILE A 82 8.77 -1.83 -7.56
N THR A 83 7.44 -1.91 -7.55
CA THR A 83 6.58 -0.74 -7.40
C THR A 83 5.95 -0.76 -6.02
N LEU A 84 6.17 0.29 -5.26
CA LEU A 84 5.65 0.47 -3.92
C LEU A 84 4.56 1.51 -3.92
N HIS A 85 3.45 1.20 -3.25
CA HIS A 85 2.47 2.21 -2.83
C HIS A 85 2.75 2.47 -1.37
N LEU A 86 3.22 3.69 -1.06
CA LEU A 86 3.61 4.08 0.29
C LEU A 86 2.51 4.90 0.94
N TYR A 87 2.18 4.55 2.18
CA TYR A 87 1.21 5.31 2.95
C TYR A 87 1.65 6.77 3.09
N LYS A 88 0.74 7.69 2.89
CA LYS A 88 0.97 9.12 3.07
C LYS A 88 0.16 9.61 4.27
N PHE A 89 0.83 10.30 5.19
CA PHE A 89 0.14 10.87 6.34
C PHE A 89 -0.84 11.96 5.90
N TRP A 90 -1.86 12.21 6.72
CA TRP A 90 -2.89 13.21 6.43
C TRP A 90 -2.32 14.61 6.17
N PHE A 91 -1.16 14.92 6.74
CA PHE A 91 -0.47 16.20 6.53
C PHE A 91 0.47 16.18 5.31
N GLY A 92 0.40 15.17 4.47
CA GLY A 92 1.10 15.10 3.18
C GLY A 92 2.49 14.51 3.21
N LEU A 93 3.05 14.12 4.36
CA LEU A 93 4.37 13.50 4.43
C LEU A 93 4.31 12.03 4.03
N GLU A 94 5.31 11.61 3.24
CA GLU A 94 5.50 10.23 2.84
C GLU A 94 6.00 9.40 4.02
N SER A 95 5.44 8.21 4.21
CA SER A 95 5.94 7.24 5.18
C SER A 95 6.77 6.17 4.46
N ASN A 96 7.47 5.33 5.24
CA ASN A 96 8.16 4.16 4.72
C ASN A 96 7.28 2.90 4.78
N HIS A 97 6.03 3.06 5.16
CA HIS A 97 5.06 1.97 5.26
C HIS A 97 4.54 1.58 3.88
N ILE A 98 4.75 0.32 3.51
CA ILE A 98 4.29 -0.21 2.24
C ILE A 98 2.84 -0.66 2.39
N SER A 99 1.95 -0.06 1.59
CA SER A 99 0.55 -0.47 1.52
C SER A 99 0.30 -1.44 0.37
N GLN A 100 1.15 -1.42 -0.66
CA GLN A 100 1.09 -2.39 -1.76
C GLN A 100 2.47 -2.56 -2.37
N LEU A 101 2.79 -3.80 -2.72
CA LEU A 101 4.05 -4.20 -3.35
C LEU A 101 3.73 -4.91 -4.66
N GLY A 102 4.30 -4.43 -5.76
CA GLY A 102 4.11 -5.01 -7.07
C GLY A 102 5.43 -5.30 -7.79
N LEU A 103 5.42 -6.32 -8.63
CA LEU A 103 6.51 -6.66 -9.53
C LEU A 103 5.92 -6.84 -10.93
N GLY A 104 6.19 -5.87 -11.82
CA GLY A 104 5.52 -5.82 -13.11
C GLY A 104 4.01 -5.70 -12.91
N ASP A 105 3.25 -6.61 -13.52
CA ASP A 105 1.79 -6.64 -13.40
C ASP A 105 1.30 -7.46 -12.21
N GLU A 106 2.21 -8.11 -11.48
CA GLU A 106 1.84 -8.96 -10.34
C GLU A 106 1.82 -8.17 -9.04
N ILE A 107 0.74 -8.27 -8.29
CA ILE A 107 0.64 -7.70 -6.95
C ILE A 107 1.07 -8.78 -5.97
N LEU A 108 2.19 -8.55 -5.27
CA LEU A 108 2.74 -9.51 -4.31
C LEU A 108 2.16 -9.34 -2.92
N PHE A 109 1.75 -8.12 -2.58
CA PHE A 109 1.15 -7.78 -1.30
C PHE A 109 0.29 -6.54 -1.45
N THR A 110 -0.86 -6.52 -0.76
CA THR A 110 -1.73 -5.34 -0.71
C THR A 110 -2.52 -5.31 0.60
N GLU A 111 -2.71 -4.10 1.11
CA GLU A 111 -3.58 -3.82 2.25
C GLU A 111 -4.97 -3.32 1.81
N PHE A 112 -5.18 -3.16 0.52
CA PHE A 112 -6.41 -2.61 -0.02
C PHE A 112 -7.52 -3.63 -0.23
#